data_1589c21ccba9841e271d6ae2710c995a
#
_entry.id   1589c21ccba9841e271d6ae2710c995a
#
_cell.length_a   1.000
_cell.length_b   1.000
_cell.length_c   1.000
_cell.angle_alpha   90.00
_cell.angle_beta   90.00
_cell.angle_gamma   90.00
#
_symmetry.space_group_name_H-M   'P 1'
#
loop_
_entity.id
_entity.type
_entity.pdbx_description
1 polymer ?
#
loop_
_entity_poly.entity_id
_entity_poly.type
_entity_poly.pdbx_seq_one_letter_code
_entity_poly.pdbx_strand_id
1 'polypeptide(L)'
;MTVIWTEGRLVAPDEAALSAVDHGITVGDGVFETCAVLDGQAFALTRHLARLGRSASGMGMAAPDEQKVRDGVAAVLAAAPDAGRLRITVTDGVGPLASGRSDGPQTVIVAASAAVIVPTGRAARSPWTRNERSAVAGLKTTSYAENVVALADAIRKGADESVFANTQGDLCEGTGSNVFLELDGELVTPPLSSGCLAGITRELLLEWGAEEGLPVREAKDGELPFSVLDQVAAGEAEMLLTGSVRNVQPTVWLDGADLAIGELSSTAREVFERLMRERLDP
;
A
#
# COMPACT_ATOMS: atom_id res chain seq x y z
N MET A 1 14.27 1.20 -16.01
CA MET A 1 14.39 2.71 -16.12
C MET A 1 13.16 3.30 -15.42
N THR A 2 13.29 4.46 -14.76
CA THR A 2 12.15 5.19 -14.20
C THR A 2 11.77 6.32 -15.14
N VAL A 3 10.50 6.39 -15.51
CA VAL A 3 9.93 7.50 -16.32
C VAL A 3 9.10 8.36 -15.38
N ILE A 4 9.27 9.66 -15.43
CA ILE A 4 8.63 10.62 -14.53
C ILE A 4 7.91 11.69 -15.34
N TRP A 5 6.70 12.03 -14.91
CA TRP A 5 5.93 13.15 -15.42
C TRP A 5 5.60 14.10 -14.26
N THR A 6 5.76 15.38 -14.48
CA THR A 6 5.32 16.44 -13.57
C THR A 6 5.06 17.72 -14.34
N GLU A 7 4.12 18.53 -13.85
CA GLU A 7 3.79 19.85 -14.43
C GLU A 7 3.60 19.85 -15.97
N GLY A 8 2.90 18.83 -16.48
CA GLY A 8 2.51 18.75 -17.90
C GLY A 8 3.56 18.14 -18.83
N ARG A 9 4.71 17.67 -18.35
CA ARG A 9 5.77 17.12 -19.19
C ARG A 9 6.52 15.94 -18.57
N LEU A 10 7.14 15.13 -19.39
CA LEU A 10 8.12 14.14 -18.94
C LEU A 10 9.42 14.83 -18.54
N VAL A 11 10.05 14.33 -17.46
CA VAL A 11 11.30 14.86 -16.93
C VAL A 11 12.31 13.75 -16.71
N ALA A 12 13.59 14.05 -16.78
CA ALA A 12 14.65 13.10 -16.45
C ALA A 12 14.69 12.85 -14.92
N PRO A 13 15.05 11.63 -14.45
CA PRO A 13 15.11 11.32 -13.02
C PRO A 13 16.08 12.20 -12.21
N ASP A 14 17.10 12.76 -12.86
CA ASP A 14 18.12 13.64 -12.28
C ASP A 14 17.83 15.14 -12.51
N GLU A 15 16.69 15.46 -13.15
CA GLU A 15 16.28 16.85 -13.36
C GLU A 15 15.71 17.46 -12.07
N ALA A 16 16.10 18.67 -11.74
CA ALA A 16 15.57 19.43 -10.61
C ALA A 16 14.17 19.99 -10.95
N ALA A 17 13.17 19.11 -11.02
CA ALA A 17 11.81 19.43 -11.45
C ALA A 17 10.89 19.88 -10.30
N LEU A 18 11.32 19.74 -9.04
CA LEU A 18 10.53 20.10 -7.87
C LEU A 18 11.19 21.24 -7.11
N SER A 19 10.36 22.08 -6.49
CA SER A 19 10.82 23.12 -5.57
C SER A 19 11.36 22.53 -4.29
N ALA A 20 12.51 23.00 -3.79
CA ALA A 20 13.06 22.62 -2.50
C ALA A 20 12.17 23.05 -1.31
N VAL A 21 11.24 23.95 -1.53
CA VAL A 21 10.24 24.40 -0.52
C VAL A 21 8.84 23.85 -0.80
N ASP A 22 8.74 22.77 -1.58
CA ASP A 22 7.50 22.00 -1.69
C ASP A 22 7.16 21.37 -0.33
N HIS A 23 5.92 21.49 0.11
CA HIS A 23 5.48 20.99 1.41
C HIS A 23 5.56 19.46 1.52
N GLY A 24 5.45 18.74 0.42
CA GLY A 24 5.71 17.30 0.39
C GLY A 24 7.14 16.95 0.79
N ILE A 25 8.12 17.84 0.54
CA ILE A 25 9.53 17.68 0.90
C ILE A 25 9.78 18.19 2.31
N THR A 26 9.29 19.40 2.64
CA THR A 26 9.66 20.09 3.90
C THR A 26 8.93 19.54 5.12
N VAL A 27 7.66 19.13 4.98
CA VAL A 27 6.80 18.71 6.11
C VAL A 27 6.01 17.41 5.83
N GLY A 28 6.19 16.78 4.68
CA GLY A 28 5.45 15.55 4.34
C GLY A 28 3.98 15.80 4.05
N ASP A 29 3.59 17.01 3.63
CA ASP A 29 2.21 17.38 3.32
C ASP A 29 1.85 16.96 1.90
N GLY A 30 1.41 15.74 1.76
CA GLY A 30 1.05 15.14 0.49
C GLY A 30 0.46 13.76 0.65
N VAL A 31 -0.11 13.26 -0.43
CA VAL A 31 -0.73 11.94 -0.55
C VAL A 31 -0.19 11.20 -1.75
N PHE A 32 -0.25 9.87 -1.73
CA PHE A 32 0.22 9.10 -2.85
C PHE A 32 -0.57 7.82 -3.08
N GLU A 33 -0.48 7.29 -4.30
CA GLU A 33 -0.94 5.98 -4.69
C GLU A 33 0.18 5.17 -5.35
N THR A 34 0.03 3.85 -5.29
CA THR A 34 0.87 2.92 -6.03
C THR A 34 -0.03 1.87 -6.65
N CYS A 35 0.01 1.75 -7.97
CA CYS A 35 -0.73 0.76 -8.73
C CYS A 35 0.22 -0.27 -9.33
N ALA A 36 -0.21 -1.51 -9.46
CA ALA A 36 0.39 -2.44 -10.41
C ALA A 36 0.12 -1.97 -11.84
N VAL A 37 1.02 -2.31 -12.74
CA VAL A 37 0.82 -2.10 -14.18
C VAL A 37 0.84 -3.46 -14.86
N LEU A 38 -0.22 -3.77 -15.61
CA LEU A 38 -0.37 -4.97 -16.42
C LEU A 38 -0.60 -4.55 -17.86
N ASP A 39 0.20 -5.09 -18.76
CA ASP A 39 0.08 -4.84 -20.20
C ASP A 39 -0.04 -3.34 -20.56
N GLY A 40 0.75 -2.50 -19.88
CA GLY A 40 0.77 -1.05 -20.08
C GLY A 40 -0.43 -0.29 -19.48
N GLN A 41 -1.26 -0.94 -18.66
CA GLN A 41 -2.41 -0.32 -18.01
C GLN A 41 -2.28 -0.38 -16.48
N ALA A 42 -2.68 0.70 -15.79
CA ALA A 42 -2.70 0.73 -14.33
C ALA A 42 -3.91 -0.07 -13.82
N PHE A 43 -3.66 -1.07 -12.99
CA PHE A 43 -4.70 -1.88 -12.37
C PHE A 43 -5.48 -1.09 -11.33
N ALA A 44 -6.81 -1.20 -11.34
CA ALA A 44 -7.75 -0.60 -10.40
C ALA A 44 -7.56 0.93 -10.25
N LEU A 45 -7.22 1.62 -11.35
CA LEU A 45 -6.88 3.04 -11.32
C LEU A 45 -8.00 3.89 -10.73
N THR A 46 -9.25 3.60 -11.06
CA THR A 46 -10.42 4.35 -10.56
C THR A 46 -10.52 4.24 -9.03
N ARG A 47 -10.32 3.06 -8.43
CA ARG A 47 -10.31 2.88 -6.97
C ARG A 47 -9.12 3.61 -6.33
N HIS A 48 -7.95 3.56 -6.95
CA HIS A 48 -6.76 4.28 -6.48
C HIS A 48 -6.98 5.80 -6.49
N LEU A 49 -7.57 6.38 -7.53
CA LEU A 49 -7.88 7.81 -7.60
C LEU A 49 -8.93 8.21 -6.57
N ALA A 50 -9.96 7.39 -6.36
CA ALA A 50 -10.95 7.61 -5.32
C ALA A 50 -10.30 7.63 -3.92
N ARG A 51 -9.36 6.70 -3.63
CA ARG A 51 -8.63 6.69 -2.36
C ARG A 51 -7.64 7.86 -2.24
N LEU A 52 -6.98 8.27 -3.32
CA LEU A 52 -6.15 9.48 -3.37
C LEU A 52 -6.96 10.71 -2.93
N GLY A 53 -8.18 10.86 -3.47
CA GLY A 53 -9.11 11.93 -3.10
C GLY A 53 -9.54 11.86 -1.64
N ARG A 54 -9.86 10.66 -1.13
CA ARG A 54 -10.18 10.47 0.31
C ARG A 54 -9.00 10.83 1.21
N SER A 55 -7.78 10.43 0.84
CA SER A 55 -6.58 10.75 1.61
C SER A 55 -6.29 12.25 1.60
N ALA A 56 -6.42 12.93 0.45
CA ALA A 56 -6.27 14.38 0.35
C ALA A 56 -7.30 15.11 1.22
N SER A 57 -8.58 14.73 1.15
CA SER A 57 -9.65 15.29 1.98
C SER A 57 -9.38 15.07 3.47
N GLY A 58 -8.94 13.86 3.88
CA GLY A 58 -8.59 13.57 5.26
C GLY A 58 -7.41 14.37 5.78
N MET A 59 -6.47 14.72 4.90
CA MET A 59 -5.37 15.66 5.19
C MET A 59 -5.84 17.12 5.20
N GLY A 60 -7.09 17.44 4.81
CA GLY A 60 -7.57 18.81 4.62
C GLY A 60 -6.94 19.50 3.41
N MET A 61 -6.40 18.76 2.45
CA MET A 61 -5.93 19.25 1.16
C MET A 61 -7.11 19.50 0.21
N ALA A 62 -6.92 20.37 -0.78
CA ALA A 62 -7.84 20.45 -1.90
C ALA A 62 -7.93 19.10 -2.63
N ALA A 63 -9.05 18.84 -3.30
CA ALA A 63 -9.19 17.65 -4.14
C ALA A 63 -8.12 17.67 -5.25
N PRO A 64 -7.36 16.58 -5.47
CA PRO A 64 -6.45 16.49 -6.60
C PRO A 64 -7.19 16.67 -7.93
N ASP A 65 -6.55 17.37 -8.88
CA ASP A 65 -7.05 17.44 -10.26
C ASP A 65 -6.91 16.06 -10.92
N GLU A 66 -8.02 15.32 -10.95
CA GLU A 66 -8.05 13.95 -11.47
C GLU A 66 -7.64 13.89 -12.94
N GLN A 67 -8.04 14.88 -13.77
CA GLN A 67 -7.68 14.89 -15.18
C GLN A 67 -6.17 15.07 -15.35
N LYS A 68 -5.56 16.02 -14.61
CA LYS A 68 -4.11 16.22 -14.59
C LYS A 68 -3.35 14.94 -14.18
N VAL A 69 -3.89 14.20 -13.17
CA VAL A 69 -3.31 12.92 -12.76
C VAL A 69 -3.42 11.87 -13.86
N ARG A 70 -4.60 11.73 -14.50
CA ARG A 70 -4.82 10.77 -15.60
C ARG A 70 -3.93 11.08 -16.81
N ASP A 71 -3.75 12.34 -17.16
CA ASP A 71 -2.85 12.78 -18.23
C ASP A 71 -1.39 12.36 -17.93
N GLY A 72 -0.94 12.56 -16.69
CA GLY A 72 0.37 12.10 -16.23
C GLY A 72 0.52 10.58 -16.28
N VAL A 73 -0.51 9.82 -15.86
CA VAL A 73 -0.54 8.36 -15.95
C VAL A 73 -0.40 7.90 -17.40
N ALA A 74 -1.20 8.46 -18.30
CA ALA A 74 -1.13 8.13 -19.73
C ALA A 74 0.25 8.42 -20.32
N ALA A 75 0.83 9.58 -19.98
CA ALA A 75 2.15 9.99 -20.49
C ALA A 75 3.27 9.03 -20.04
N VAL A 76 3.31 8.65 -18.75
CA VAL A 76 4.38 7.77 -18.25
C VAL A 76 4.23 6.33 -18.74
N LEU A 77 3.00 5.81 -18.85
CA LEU A 77 2.75 4.46 -19.35
C LEU A 77 3.08 4.34 -20.84
N ALA A 78 2.76 5.36 -21.64
CA ALA A 78 3.17 5.41 -23.04
C ALA A 78 4.70 5.42 -23.23
N ALA A 79 5.43 6.06 -22.30
CA ALA A 79 6.89 6.16 -22.35
C ALA A 79 7.62 4.99 -21.64
N ALA A 80 6.91 4.17 -20.85
CA ALA A 80 7.45 3.03 -20.11
C ALA A 80 6.61 1.76 -20.34
N PRO A 81 6.64 1.15 -21.55
CA PRO A 81 5.81 -0.01 -21.88
C PRO A 81 6.07 -1.24 -20.98
N ASP A 82 7.28 -1.35 -20.44
CA ASP A 82 7.67 -2.46 -19.55
C ASP A 82 7.49 -2.11 -18.05
N ALA A 83 6.73 -1.07 -17.72
CA ALA A 83 6.47 -0.72 -16.34
C ALA A 83 5.61 -1.82 -15.66
N GLY A 84 6.00 -2.18 -14.44
CA GLY A 84 5.20 -3.05 -13.55
C GLY A 84 4.66 -2.30 -12.32
N ARG A 85 5.10 -1.04 -12.14
CA ARG A 85 4.70 -0.18 -11.02
C ARG A 85 4.46 1.24 -11.51
N LEU A 86 3.35 1.80 -11.05
CA LEU A 86 3.00 3.21 -11.19
C LEU A 86 2.91 3.84 -9.81
N ARG A 87 3.49 5.02 -9.62
CA ARG A 87 3.31 5.84 -8.42
C ARG A 87 2.76 7.22 -8.80
N ILE A 88 1.71 7.62 -8.12
CA ILE A 88 1.09 8.93 -8.18
C ILE A 88 1.37 9.63 -6.85
N THR A 89 1.90 10.84 -6.87
CA THR A 89 2.12 11.64 -5.65
C THR A 89 1.54 13.04 -5.90
N VAL A 90 0.77 13.53 -4.95
CA VAL A 90 0.22 14.89 -4.96
C VAL A 90 0.60 15.55 -3.65
N THR A 91 1.27 16.69 -3.72
CA THR A 91 1.62 17.50 -2.54
C THR A 91 0.79 18.78 -2.52
N ASP A 92 0.78 19.45 -1.37
CA ASP A 92 0.13 20.77 -1.25
C ASP A 92 0.90 21.88 -1.99
N GLY A 93 2.02 21.54 -2.65
CA GLY A 93 2.81 22.45 -3.47
C GLY A 93 3.79 23.30 -2.67
N VAL A 94 4.21 24.40 -3.28
CA VAL A 94 5.17 25.34 -2.68
C VAL A 94 4.52 26.12 -1.56
N GLY A 95 5.16 26.10 -0.38
CA GLY A 95 4.67 26.76 0.82
C GLY A 95 5.79 27.36 1.67
N PRO A 96 5.43 27.97 2.80
CA PRO A 96 6.40 28.51 3.77
C PRO A 96 7.22 27.37 4.42
N LEU A 97 8.38 27.68 5.01
CA LEU A 97 9.19 26.69 5.75
C LEU A 97 8.52 26.20 7.06
N ALA A 98 7.40 26.81 7.43
CA ALA A 98 6.55 26.37 8.54
C ALA A 98 5.43 25.43 8.02
N SER A 99 4.67 24.81 8.94
CA SER A 99 3.60 23.84 8.61
C SER A 99 2.31 24.47 8.06
N GLY A 100 2.22 25.80 7.96
CA GLY A 100 1.04 26.47 7.38
C GLY A 100 1.03 26.35 5.87
N ARG A 101 -0.14 26.00 5.31
CA ARG A 101 -0.35 25.91 3.86
C ARG A 101 -0.44 27.25 3.19
N SER A 102 -0.16 27.30 1.89
CA SER A 102 -0.40 28.46 1.02
C SER A 102 -1.55 28.16 0.05
N ASP A 103 -2.13 29.20 -0.54
CA ASP A 103 -3.16 29.07 -1.58
C ASP A 103 -2.57 28.77 -2.98
N GLY A 104 -1.38 28.15 -3.03
CA GLY A 104 -0.69 27.80 -4.27
C GLY A 104 -1.27 26.55 -4.94
N PRO A 105 -0.84 26.25 -6.18
CA PRO A 105 -1.24 25.05 -6.87
C PRO A 105 -0.55 23.82 -6.26
N GLN A 106 -1.28 22.70 -6.22
CA GLN A 106 -0.71 21.39 -5.88
C GLN A 106 0.33 20.93 -6.90
N THR A 107 1.39 20.27 -6.42
CA THR A 107 2.34 19.58 -7.30
C THR A 107 1.88 18.16 -7.54
N VAL A 108 1.76 17.76 -8.82
CA VAL A 108 1.42 16.40 -9.23
C VAL A 108 2.63 15.74 -9.86
N ILE A 109 2.99 14.57 -9.34
CA ILE A 109 4.10 13.75 -9.85
C ILE A 109 3.54 12.36 -10.16
N VAL A 110 3.80 11.87 -11.37
CA VAL A 110 3.51 10.50 -11.76
C VAL A 110 4.80 9.83 -12.22
N ALA A 111 5.09 8.66 -11.68
CA ALA A 111 6.30 7.91 -12.03
C ALA A 111 5.96 6.45 -12.32
N ALA A 112 6.59 5.90 -13.36
CA ALA A 112 6.48 4.48 -13.69
C ALA A 112 7.87 3.83 -13.73
N SER A 113 7.95 2.59 -13.28
CA SER A 113 9.18 1.78 -13.30
C SER A 113 8.86 0.30 -13.47
N ALA A 114 9.85 -0.49 -13.87
CA ALA A 114 9.76 -1.94 -13.73
C ALA A 114 9.52 -2.32 -12.26
N ALA A 115 8.82 -3.43 -12.05
CA ALA A 115 8.66 -4.05 -10.74
C ALA A 115 9.16 -5.48 -10.76
N VAL A 116 9.80 -5.90 -9.68
CA VAL A 116 10.11 -7.30 -9.43
C VAL A 116 9.01 -7.86 -8.53
N ILE A 117 8.25 -8.81 -9.03
CA ILE A 117 7.25 -9.52 -8.23
C ILE A 117 7.96 -10.71 -7.59
N VAL A 118 8.02 -10.68 -6.25
CA VAL A 118 8.55 -11.79 -5.46
C VAL A 118 7.36 -12.67 -5.04
N PRO A 119 7.40 -13.99 -5.33
CA PRO A 119 6.23 -14.86 -5.13
C PRO A 119 5.84 -15.08 -3.67
N THR A 120 6.78 -14.90 -2.75
CA THR A 120 6.58 -15.11 -1.30
C THR A 120 7.20 -13.97 -0.51
N GLY A 121 6.65 -13.66 0.65
CA GLY A 121 7.12 -12.62 1.55
C GLY A 121 7.84 -13.17 2.79
N ARG A 122 8.63 -12.34 3.42
CA ARG A 122 9.28 -12.57 4.71
C ARG A 122 8.93 -11.41 5.64
N ALA A 123 8.33 -11.68 6.79
CA ALA A 123 7.87 -10.65 7.70
C ALA A 123 8.63 -10.67 9.04
N ALA A 124 8.72 -9.50 9.67
CA ALA A 124 9.18 -9.38 11.05
C ALA A 124 8.21 -8.52 11.84
N ARG A 125 8.03 -8.80 13.12
CA ARG A 125 7.26 -7.94 14.02
C ARG A 125 8.00 -6.63 14.24
N SER A 126 7.27 -5.53 14.08
CA SER A 126 7.74 -4.20 14.42
C SER A 126 7.89 -4.04 15.93
N PRO A 127 8.98 -3.45 16.42
CA PRO A 127 9.08 -3.05 17.82
C PRO A 127 8.27 -1.78 18.14
N TRP A 128 7.74 -1.10 17.12
CA TRP A 128 6.90 0.10 17.27
C TRP A 128 5.45 -0.25 16.96
N THR A 129 4.53 0.58 17.49
CA THR A 129 3.09 0.43 17.29
C THR A 129 2.55 1.49 16.33
N ARG A 130 1.59 1.11 15.51
CA ARG A 130 0.79 2.05 14.71
C ARG A 130 -0.23 2.74 15.64
N ASN A 131 -0.28 4.07 15.62
CA ASN A 131 -1.29 4.78 16.37
C ASN A 131 -2.59 4.90 15.56
N GLU A 132 -3.59 4.07 15.87
CA GLU A 132 -4.91 4.08 15.23
C GLU A 132 -5.70 5.38 15.49
N ARG A 133 -5.26 6.20 16.45
CA ARG A 133 -5.83 7.51 16.78
C ARG A 133 -5.04 8.68 16.20
N SER A 134 -4.04 8.40 15.36
CA SER A 134 -3.32 9.45 14.64
C SER A 134 -4.24 10.21 13.71
N ALA A 135 -4.00 11.52 13.55
CA ALA A 135 -4.73 12.35 12.60
C ALA A 135 -4.60 11.86 11.15
N VAL A 136 -3.60 11.04 10.85
CA VAL A 136 -3.37 10.47 9.51
C VAL A 136 -3.60 8.96 9.45
N ALA A 137 -4.19 8.36 10.50
CA ALA A 137 -4.55 6.94 10.47
C ALA A 137 -5.51 6.63 9.32
N GLY A 138 -5.27 5.52 8.60
CA GLY A 138 -6.07 5.13 7.45
C GLY A 138 -5.88 5.99 6.19
N LEU A 139 -5.03 7.03 6.23
CA LEU A 139 -4.71 7.87 5.07
C LEU A 139 -3.38 7.46 4.42
N LYS A 140 -3.31 7.54 3.09
CA LYS A 140 -2.09 7.22 2.35
C LYS A 140 -1.28 8.49 2.06
N THR A 141 -0.52 8.95 3.06
CA THR A 141 0.21 10.22 3.05
C THR A 141 1.69 10.05 2.72
N THR A 142 2.37 11.13 2.33
CA THR A 142 3.83 11.15 2.13
C THR A 142 4.61 11.16 3.44
N SER A 143 3.98 11.35 4.60
CA SER A 143 4.57 11.26 5.94
C SER A 143 4.87 9.80 6.33
N TYR A 144 5.82 9.18 5.63
CA TYR A 144 6.09 7.73 5.67
C TYR A 144 7.32 7.36 6.53
N ALA A 145 7.81 8.27 7.37
CA ALA A 145 9.03 8.07 8.14
C ALA A 145 8.95 6.84 9.06
N GLU A 146 7.82 6.64 9.75
CA GLU A 146 7.59 5.47 10.60
C GLU A 146 7.72 4.15 9.83
N ASN A 147 7.09 4.08 8.64
CA ASN A 147 7.16 2.91 7.77
C ASN A 147 8.58 2.64 7.27
N VAL A 148 9.33 3.69 6.93
CA VAL A 148 10.73 3.56 6.48
C VAL A 148 11.62 3.02 7.62
N VAL A 149 11.46 3.53 8.83
CA VAL A 149 12.22 3.07 10.01
C VAL A 149 11.91 1.61 10.33
N ALA A 150 10.62 1.24 10.34
CA ALA A 150 10.20 -0.13 10.63
C ALA A 150 10.65 -1.12 9.55
N LEU A 151 10.55 -0.75 8.27
CA LEU A 151 11.04 -1.58 7.17
C LEU A 151 12.56 -1.76 7.24
N ALA A 152 13.32 -0.72 7.55
CA ALA A 152 14.77 -0.81 7.72
C ALA A 152 15.17 -1.76 8.87
N ASP A 153 14.38 -1.81 9.93
CA ASP A 153 14.56 -2.78 11.01
C ASP A 153 14.27 -4.21 10.55
N ALA A 154 13.16 -4.43 9.85
CA ALA A 154 12.81 -5.74 9.29
C ALA A 154 13.89 -6.26 8.33
N ILE A 155 14.42 -5.40 7.45
CA ILE A 155 15.52 -5.76 6.54
C ILE A 155 16.76 -6.24 7.30
N ARG A 156 17.13 -5.57 8.42
CA ARG A 156 18.25 -6.02 9.27
C ARG A 156 18.00 -7.39 9.90
N LYS A 157 16.73 -7.76 10.11
CA LYS A 157 16.32 -9.08 10.62
C LYS A 157 16.20 -10.14 9.53
N GLY A 158 16.35 -9.78 8.24
CA GLY A 158 16.26 -10.69 7.09
C GLY A 158 14.83 -10.82 6.54
N ALA A 159 13.95 -9.87 6.87
CA ALA A 159 12.59 -9.76 6.34
C ALA A 159 12.49 -8.69 5.25
N ASP A 160 11.42 -8.71 4.46
CA ASP A 160 11.09 -7.71 3.44
C ASP A 160 9.83 -6.90 3.77
N GLU A 161 9.24 -7.16 4.96
CA GLU A 161 8.10 -6.43 5.49
C GLU A 161 8.16 -6.39 7.03
N SER A 162 7.68 -5.28 7.63
CA SER A 162 7.51 -5.16 9.06
C SER A 162 6.04 -5.04 9.41
N VAL A 163 5.55 -5.83 10.37
CA VAL A 163 4.14 -5.89 10.76
C VAL A 163 3.95 -5.18 12.09
N PHE A 164 2.98 -4.28 12.14
CA PHE A 164 2.67 -3.48 13.33
C PHE A 164 1.51 -4.05 14.15
N ALA A 165 1.65 -3.94 15.48
CA ALA A 165 0.51 -3.82 16.36
C ALA A 165 -0.05 -2.39 16.33
N ASN A 166 -1.30 -2.19 16.72
CA ASN A 166 -1.82 -0.89 17.11
C ASN A 166 -1.56 -0.58 18.59
N THR A 167 -1.98 0.59 19.10
CA THR A 167 -1.76 0.96 20.51
C THR A 167 -2.66 0.18 21.49
N GLN A 168 -3.65 -0.54 21.01
CA GLN A 168 -4.52 -1.43 21.80
C GLN A 168 -3.92 -2.83 21.94
N GLY A 169 -2.87 -3.16 21.18
CA GLY A 169 -2.23 -4.46 21.16
C GLY A 169 -2.82 -5.42 20.13
N ASP A 170 -3.64 -4.91 19.21
CA ASP A 170 -4.19 -5.71 18.11
C ASP A 170 -3.28 -5.65 16.88
N LEU A 171 -3.35 -6.71 16.06
CA LEU A 171 -2.72 -6.75 14.74
C LEU A 171 -3.29 -5.63 13.85
N CYS A 172 -2.42 -4.90 13.16
CA CYS A 172 -2.82 -3.78 12.32
C CYS A 172 -2.51 -4.03 10.84
N GLU A 173 -1.30 -3.76 10.41
CA GLU A 173 -0.88 -3.86 9.01
C GLU A 173 0.65 -3.95 8.89
N GLY A 174 1.15 -4.19 7.67
CA GLY A 174 2.57 -4.03 7.34
C GLY A 174 2.96 -2.58 7.05
N THR A 175 4.26 -2.34 6.76
CA THR A 175 4.73 -1.00 6.36
C THR A 175 4.20 -0.58 4.99
N GLY A 176 3.95 -1.52 4.10
CA GLY A 176 3.45 -1.29 2.75
C GLY A 176 2.36 -2.26 2.31
N SER A 177 1.78 -3.02 3.23
CA SER A 177 0.82 -4.09 2.98
C SER A 177 -0.24 -4.20 4.06
N ASN A 178 -1.40 -4.80 3.72
CA ASN A 178 -2.29 -5.33 4.75
C ASN A 178 -1.94 -6.80 5.02
N VAL A 179 -2.45 -7.32 6.12
CA VAL A 179 -2.22 -8.69 6.58
C VAL A 179 -3.52 -9.47 6.52
N PHE A 180 -3.46 -10.71 6.08
CA PHE A 180 -4.48 -11.73 6.29
C PHE A 180 -3.85 -12.91 7.00
N LEU A 181 -4.60 -13.53 7.90
CA LEU A 181 -4.23 -14.77 8.57
C LEU A 181 -5.21 -15.86 8.18
N GLU A 182 -4.71 -17.06 7.91
CA GLU A 182 -5.54 -18.25 7.79
C GLU A 182 -5.67 -18.86 9.18
N LEU A 183 -6.88 -18.75 9.73
CA LEU A 183 -7.24 -19.24 11.06
C LEU A 183 -8.50 -20.11 10.94
N ASP A 184 -8.46 -21.31 11.45
CA ASP A 184 -9.60 -22.24 11.46
C ASP A 184 -10.27 -22.43 10.09
N GLY A 185 -9.50 -22.35 9.00
CA GLY A 185 -9.98 -22.50 7.63
C GLY A 185 -10.64 -21.25 7.04
N GLU A 186 -10.45 -20.09 7.64
CA GLU A 186 -10.89 -18.78 7.10
C GLU A 186 -9.68 -17.84 6.93
N LEU A 187 -9.70 -17.00 5.88
CA LEU A 187 -8.80 -15.87 5.74
C LEU A 187 -9.39 -14.65 6.45
N VAL A 188 -8.73 -14.20 7.50
CA VAL A 188 -9.19 -13.11 8.35
C VAL A 188 -8.20 -11.95 8.30
N THR A 189 -8.70 -10.73 8.07
CA THR A 189 -7.87 -9.51 8.03
C THR A 189 -8.28 -8.54 9.14
N PRO A 190 -7.34 -7.77 9.73
CA PRO A 190 -7.67 -6.73 10.69
C PRO A 190 -8.75 -5.78 10.21
N PRO A 191 -9.66 -5.34 11.09
CA PRO A 191 -10.68 -4.35 10.76
C PRO A 191 -10.06 -2.97 10.54
N LEU A 192 -10.73 -2.08 9.81
CA LEU A 192 -10.24 -0.72 9.57
C LEU A 192 -10.10 0.09 10.87
N SER A 193 -10.86 -0.25 11.91
CA SER A 193 -10.74 0.31 13.27
C SER A 193 -9.39 0.04 13.93
N SER A 194 -8.63 -0.97 13.47
CA SER A 194 -7.24 -1.20 13.89
C SER A 194 -6.29 -0.08 13.49
N GLY A 195 -6.71 0.83 12.62
CA GLY A 195 -5.89 1.91 12.06
C GLY A 195 -5.19 1.55 10.75
N CYS A 196 -5.43 0.35 10.23
CA CYS A 196 -4.85 -0.08 8.97
C CYS A 196 -5.43 0.70 7.77
N LEU A 197 -4.65 0.80 6.70
CA LEU A 197 -5.12 1.38 5.45
C LEU A 197 -6.19 0.49 4.82
N ALA A 198 -7.27 1.10 4.28
CA ALA A 198 -8.20 0.43 3.38
C ALA A 198 -7.48 0.13 2.05
N GLY A 199 -6.77 -1.00 2.00
CA GLY A 199 -5.96 -1.42 0.86
C GLY A 199 -6.82 -1.86 -0.31
N ILE A 200 -6.51 -1.42 -1.54
CA ILE A 200 -7.28 -1.82 -2.73
C ILE A 200 -7.19 -3.34 -2.95
N THR A 201 -6.00 -3.93 -2.81
CA THR A 201 -5.84 -5.39 -2.90
C THR A 201 -6.59 -6.11 -1.77
N ARG A 202 -6.60 -5.54 -0.53
CA ARG A 202 -7.38 -6.06 0.59
C ARG A 202 -8.88 -6.04 0.29
N GLU A 203 -9.41 -4.91 -0.19
CA GLU A 203 -10.82 -4.75 -0.54
C GLU A 203 -11.22 -5.76 -1.64
N LEU A 204 -10.44 -5.85 -2.71
CA LEU A 204 -10.70 -6.77 -3.81
C LEU A 204 -10.59 -8.24 -3.38
N LEU A 205 -9.67 -8.60 -2.47
CA LEU A 205 -9.61 -9.97 -1.95
C LEU A 205 -10.85 -10.32 -1.13
N LEU A 206 -11.39 -9.39 -0.35
CA LEU A 206 -12.66 -9.57 0.37
C LEU A 206 -13.85 -9.71 -0.59
N GLU A 207 -13.95 -8.82 -1.59
CA GLU A 207 -15.02 -8.82 -2.59
C GLU A 207 -14.98 -10.09 -3.46
N TRP A 208 -13.85 -10.34 -4.10
CA TRP A 208 -13.67 -11.46 -5.02
C TRP A 208 -13.65 -12.81 -4.32
N GLY A 209 -13.09 -12.86 -3.11
CA GLY A 209 -13.15 -14.06 -2.30
C GLY A 209 -14.60 -14.45 -1.99
N ALA A 210 -15.43 -13.47 -1.63
CA ALA A 210 -16.86 -13.72 -1.41
C ALA A 210 -17.59 -14.14 -2.70
N GLU A 211 -17.28 -13.52 -3.86
CA GLU A 211 -17.84 -13.90 -5.17
C GLU A 211 -17.49 -15.35 -5.56
N GLU A 212 -16.26 -15.77 -5.28
CA GLU A 212 -15.72 -17.11 -5.62
C GLU A 212 -15.95 -18.16 -4.51
N GLY A 213 -16.62 -17.79 -3.42
CA GLY A 213 -16.95 -18.70 -2.31
C GLY A 213 -15.78 -19.06 -1.42
N LEU A 214 -14.71 -18.24 -1.40
CA LEU A 214 -13.62 -18.40 -0.44
C LEU A 214 -14.08 -17.93 0.95
N PRO A 215 -13.71 -18.63 2.02
CA PRO A 215 -13.98 -18.21 3.39
C PRO A 215 -13.03 -17.06 3.77
N VAL A 216 -13.38 -15.83 3.38
CA VAL A 216 -12.60 -14.62 3.65
C VAL A 216 -13.48 -13.56 4.31
N ARG A 217 -12.94 -12.90 5.34
CA ARG A 217 -13.68 -11.85 6.05
C ARG A 217 -12.77 -10.85 6.77
N GLU A 218 -13.38 -9.74 7.13
CA GLU A 218 -12.81 -8.82 8.11
C GLU A 218 -13.03 -9.35 9.53
N ALA A 219 -12.04 -9.17 10.41
CA ALA A 219 -12.15 -9.51 11.82
C ALA A 219 -13.06 -8.49 12.54
N LYS A 220 -13.60 -8.92 13.68
CA LYS A 220 -14.24 -8.02 14.63
C LYS A 220 -13.18 -7.27 15.45
N ASP A 221 -13.56 -6.15 16.04
CA ASP A 221 -12.68 -5.40 16.96
C ASP A 221 -12.15 -6.32 18.08
N GLY A 222 -10.84 -6.31 18.29
CA GLY A 222 -10.17 -7.13 19.32
C GLY A 222 -10.07 -8.63 19.02
N GLU A 223 -10.53 -9.11 17.85
CA GLU A 223 -10.47 -10.53 17.48
C GLU A 223 -9.05 -11.01 17.15
N LEU A 224 -8.21 -10.12 16.65
CA LEU A 224 -6.83 -10.42 16.25
C LEU A 224 -5.82 -9.69 17.16
N PRO A 225 -5.58 -10.17 18.39
CA PRO A 225 -4.50 -9.62 19.20
C PRO A 225 -3.16 -9.84 18.49
N PHE A 226 -2.19 -8.93 18.68
CA PHE A 226 -0.89 -9.04 17.99
C PHE A 226 -0.15 -10.36 18.30
N SER A 227 -0.44 -10.96 19.46
CA SER A 227 0.07 -12.28 19.85
C SER A 227 -0.43 -13.43 18.95
N VAL A 228 -1.46 -13.22 18.11
CA VAL A 228 -1.87 -14.22 17.11
C VAL A 228 -0.73 -14.61 16.17
N LEU A 229 0.25 -13.73 15.98
CA LEU A 229 1.47 -14.03 15.23
C LEU A 229 2.35 -15.11 15.90
N ASP A 230 2.13 -15.44 17.17
CA ASP A 230 2.81 -16.58 17.83
C ASP A 230 2.29 -17.92 17.28
N GLN A 231 1.00 -18.02 16.94
CA GLN A 231 0.42 -19.17 16.25
C GLN A 231 0.99 -19.29 14.84
N VAL A 232 1.16 -18.17 14.12
CA VAL A 232 1.81 -18.18 12.81
C VAL A 232 3.26 -18.69 12.92
N ALA A 233 4.04 -18.17 13.85
CA ALA A 233 5.43 -18.61 14.07
C ALA A 233 5.54 -20.07 14.52
N ALA A 234 4.50 -20.61 15.20
CA ALA A 234 4.41 -22.02 15.58
C ALA A 234 3.94 -22.94 14.43
N GLY A 235 3.54 -22.39 13.27
CA GLY A 235 2.98 -23.14 12.15
C GLY A 235 1.53 -23.61 12.36
N GLU A 236 0.83 -23.01 13.31
CA GLU A 236 -0.59 -23.31 13.64
C GLU A 236 -1.55 -22.41 12.84
N ALA A 237 -1.03 -21.37 12.21
CA ALA A 237 -1.74 -20.42 11.34
C ALA A 237 -0.85 -19.99 10.19
N GLU A 238 -1.44 -19.51 9.12
CA GLU A 238 -0.71 -18.98 7.96
C GLU A 238 -0.90 -17.49 7.82
N MET A 239 -0.01 -16.84 7.04
CA MET A 239 -0.03 -15.40 6.84
C MET A 239 0.12 -15.04 5.38
N LEU A 240 -0.69 -14.09 4.93
CA LEU A 240 -0.60 -13.42 3.64
C LEU A 240 -0.33 -11.93 3.83
N LEU A 241 0.43 -11.36 2.92
CA LEU A 241 0.57 -9.92 2.77
C LEU A 241 -0.15 -9.49 1.49
N THR A 242 -0.90 -8.39 1.54
CA THR A 242 -1.57 -7.85 0.37
C THR A 242 -1.14 -6.43 0.07
N GLY A 243 -0.92 -6.12 -1.21
CA GLY A 243 -0.51 -4.79 -1.65
C GLY A 243 -0.45 -4.71 -3.17
N SER A 244 -0.55 -3.51 -3.73
CA SER A 244 -0.75 -3.31 -5.17
C SER A 244 0.31 -3.97 -6.06
N VAL A 245 1.57 -4.05 -5.62
CA VAL A 245 2.65 -4.70 -6.39
C VAL A 245 2.92 -6.13 -5.90
N ARG A 246 2.69 -6.41 -4.61
CA ARG A 246 2.79 -7.75 -4.04
C ARG A 246 1.61 -8.64 -4.45
N ASN A 247 0.47 -8.05 -4.77
CA ASN A 247 -0.82 -8.72 -4.92
C ASN A 247 -1.21 -9.46 -3.63
N VAL A 248 -1.60 -10.74 -3.74
CA VAL A 248 -1.80 -11.66 -2.62
C VAL A 248 -0.54 -12.51 -2.49
N GLN A 249 0.27 -12.22 -1.48
CA GLN A 249 1.60 -12.81 -1.33
C GLN A 249 1.66 -13.68 -0.06
N PRO A 250 1.78 -15.01 -0.16
CA PRO A 250 2.02 -15.88 0.98
C PRO A 250 3.34 -15.52 1.69
N THR A 251 3.33 -15.58 3.01
CA THR A 251 4.51 -15.34 3.85
C THR A 251 5.15 -16.68 4.22
N VAL A 252 6.44 -16.82 3.94
CA VAL A 252 7.20 -18.07 4.19
C VAL A 252 8.18 -17.97 5.36
N TRP A 253 8.20 -16.83 6.04
CA TRP A 253 9.09 -16.61 7.17
C TRP A 253 8.57 -15.50 8.08
N LEU A 254 8.60 -15.73 9.40
CA LEU A 254 8.25 -14.74 10.42
C LEU A 254 9.21 -14.85 11.61
N ASP A 255 9.97 -13.78 11.89
CA ASP A 255 10.87 -13.63 13.05
C ASP A 255 11.84 -14.82 13.29
N GLY A 256 12.33 -15.46 12.24
CA GLY A 256 13.23 -16.61 12.33
C GLY A 256 12.56 -17.96 12.12
N ALA A 257 11.24 -18.04 12.13
CA ALA A 257 10.49 -19.26 11.86
C ALA A 257 10.18 -19.39 10.36
N ASP A 258 10.48 -20.53 9.76
CA ASP A 258 10.04 -20.88 8.41
C ASP A 258 8.56 -21.29 8.44
N LEU A 259 7.79 -20.79 7.48
CA LEU A 259 6.33 -21.01 7.39
C LEU A 259 5.99 -21.84 6.15
N ALA A 260 4.99 -22.70 6.26
CA ALA A 260 4.37 -23.37 5.13
C ALA A 260 3.42 -22.41 4.39
N ILE A 261 3.09 -22.75 3.15
CA ILE A 261 2.02 -22.11 2.38
C ILE A 261 0.88 -23.10 2.29
N GLY A 262 -0.30 -22.71 2.77
CA GLY A 262 -1.46 -23.55 2.76
C GLY A 262 -2.27 -23.53 1.46
N GLU A 263 -3.27 -24.36 1.44
CA GLU A 263 -4.14 -24.53 0.28
C GLU A 263 -5.04 -23.31 0.06
N LEU A 264 -5.61 -22.76 1.14
CA LEU A 264 -6.50 -21.60 1.04
C LEU A 264 -5.72 -20.33 0.64
N SER A 265 -4.51 -20.15 1.20
CA SER A 265 -3.60 -19.07 0.82
C SER A 265 -3.20 -19.13 -0.65
N SER A 266 -2.90 -20.33 -1.16
CA SER A 266 -2.58 -20.56 -2.57
C SER A 266 -3.79 -20.28 -3.48
N THR A 267 -4.96 -20.79 -3.11
CA THR A 267 -6.22 -20.59 -3.85
C THR A 267 -6.60 -19.11 -3.92
N ALA A 268 -6.51 -18.39 -2.79
CA ALA A 268 -6.80 -16.96 -2.74
C ALA A 268 -5.89 -16.15 -3.70
N ARG A 269 -4.61 -16.51 -3.77
CA ARG A 269 -3.66 -15.91 -4.70
C ARG A 269 -4.03 -16.20 -6.15
N GLU A 270 -4.34 -17.46 -6.50
CA GLU A 270 -4.70 -17.87 -7.86
C GLU A 270 -5.98 -17.17 -8.33
N VAL A 271 -7.00 -17.11 -7.47
CA VAL A 271 -8.25 -16.39 -7.73
C VAL A 271 -7.98 -14.91 -7.99
N PHE A 272 -7.18 -14.27 -7.13
CA PHE A 272 -6.85 -12.85 -7.27
C PHE A 272 -6.09 -12.59 -8.58
N GLU A 273 -5.06 -13.38 -8.89
CA GLU A 273 -4.25 -13.21 -10.10
C GLU A 273 -5.07 -13.43 -11.39
N ARG A 274 -6.03 -14.35 -11.39
CA ARG A 274 -6.95 -14.58 -12.50
C ARG A 274 -7.87 -13.38 -12.70
N LEU A 275 -8.59 -12.97 -11.66
CA LEU A 275 -9.55 -11.86 -11.73
C LEU A 275 -8.90 -10.52 -12.02
N MET A 276 -7.67 -10.31 -11.55
CA MET A 276 -6.89 -9.12 -11.85
C MET A 276 -6.59 -8.98 -13.35
N ARG A 277 -6.42 -10.09 -14.09
CA ARG A 277 -6.23 -10.07 -15.54
C ARG A 277 -7.53 -9.90 -16.30
N GLU A 278 -8.64 -10.44 -15.77
CA GLU A 278 -9.97 -10.36 -16.37
C GLU A 278 -10.62 -8.98 -16.16
N ARG A 279 -10.30 -8.28 -15.06
CA ARG A 279 -10.96 -7.06 -14.60
C ARG A 279 -9.88 -6.01 -14.25
N LEU A 280 -9.43 -5.26 -15.23
CA LEU A 280 -8.31 -4.31 -15.06
C LEU A 280 -8.67 -3.09 -14.20
N ASP A 281 -9.91 -2.62 -14.23
CA ASP A 281 -10.39 -1.48 -13.43
C ASP A 281 -11.73 -1.83 -12.78
N PRO A 282 -11.71 -2.77 -11.79
CA PRO A 282 -12.88 -3.31 -11.13
C PRO A 282 -13.59 -2.31 -10.23
#